data_1daadd419ba09afda2e6b5858a4296e8
#
_entry.id   1daadd419ba09afda2e6b5858a4296e8
#
_cell.length_a   1.000
_cell.length_b   1.000
_cell.length_c   1.000
_cell.angle_alpha   90.00
_cell.angle_beta   90.00
_cell.angle_gamma   90.00
#
_symmetry.space_group_name_H-M   'P 1'
#
loop_
_entity.id
_entity.type
_entity.pdbx_description
1 polymer ?
#
loop_
_entity_poly.entity_id
_entity_poly.type
_entity_poly.pdbx_seq_one_letter_code
_entity_poly.pdbx_strand_id
1 'polypeptide(L)'
;MPQANNSSTPSKAVETRFFSVADLAFAISFVGYDDGFRMLKSFRPFERKTADKGFLLFTLTIDDSTRPVAKERRERIREFETGNGTTIVDRLQNGGYQYIIKDINAAECALLIADKDFSHCACALRGNVLMRSFGLNNAIMLVYAFAGASKGTV
;
A
#
# COMPACT_ATOMS: atom_id res chain seq x y z
N MET A 1 -22.37 29.27 29.10
CA MET A 1 -22.09 29.17 27.66
C MET A 1 -21.44 27.84 27.38
N PRO A 2 -22.15 26.94 26.73
CA PRO A 2 -21.51 25.72 26.32
C PRO A 2 -20.44 26.08 25.29
N GLN A 3 -19.21 25.82 25.64
CA GLN A 3 -18.16 25.84 24.67
C GLN A 3 -18.47 24.76 23.65
N ALA A 4 -18.58 25.16 22.39
CA ALA A 4 -18.55 24.22 21.33
C ALA A 4 -17.28 23.37 21.51
N ASN A 5 -17.46 22.13 21.85
CA ASN A 5 -16.38 21.17 21.81
C ASN A 5 -15.95 21.05 20.36
N ASN A 6 -14.99 21.86 20.00
CA ASN A 6 -14.17 21.58 18.83
C ASN A 6 -13.29 20.36 19.15
N SER A 7 -13.91 19.21 19.25
CA SER A 7 -13.20 17.95 19.17
C SER A 7 -12.92 17.69 17.68
N SER A 8 -12.17 18.58 17.04
CA SER A 8 -11.48 18.20 15.83
C SER A 8 -10.45 17.18 16.25
N THR A 9 -10.70 15.92 15.91
CA THR A 9 -9.65 14.91 15.89
C THR A 9 -8.48 15.50 15.13
N PRO A 10 -7.29 15.64 15.75
CA PRO A 10 -6.15 16.12 15.00
C PRO A 10 -5.99 15.25 13.76
N SER A 11 -5.92 15.89 12.60
CA SER A 11 -5.64 15.19 11.36
C SER A 11 -4.34 14.43 11.55
N LYS A 12 -4.32 13.15 11.21
CA LYS A 12 -3.11 12.34 11.26
C LYS A 12 -2.06 12.95 10.35
N ALA A 13 -0.83 13.01 10.82
CA ALA A 13 0.30 13.47 10.02
C ALA A 13 0.47 12.56 8.79
N VAL A 14 0.72 13.18 7.64
CA VAL A 14 0.99 12.49 6.38
C VAL A 14 2.38 12.87 5.90
N GLU A 15 3.21 11.88 5.63
CA GLU A 15 4.53 12.08 5.03
C GLU A 15 4.56 11.35 3.69
N THR A 16 4.95 12.07 2.63
CA THR A 16 5.01 11.53 1.27
C THR A 16 6.42 11.68 0.72
N ARG A 17 6.92 10.61 0.11
CA ARG A 17 8.19 10.62 -0.63
C ARG A 17 8.00 10.00 -2.00
N PHE A 18 8.85 10.43 -2.93
CA PHE A 18 8.82 10.01 -4.32
C PHE A 18 10.02 9.15 -4.64
N PHE A 19 9.80 8.13 -5.44
CA PHE A 19 10.81 7.15 -5.84
C PHE A 19 10.78 6.95 -7.35
N SER A 20 11.88 6.46 -7.90
CA SER A 20 11.95 6.07 -9.30
C SER A 20 12.76 4.79 -9.43
N VAL A 21 12.15 3.79 -10.05
CA VAL A 21 12.79 2.51 -10.36
C VAL A 21 12.61 2.26 -11.85
N ALA A 22 13.71 1.98 -12.56
CA ALA A 22 13.69 1.77 -14.01
C ALA A 22 12.93 2.89 -14.75
N ASP A 23 13.17 4.14 -14.38
CA ASP A 23 12.54 5.36 -14.92
C ASP A 23 11.03 5.48 -14.67
N LEU A 24 10.45 4.59 -13.87
CA LEU A 24 9.05 4.67 -13.47
C LEU A 24 8.95 5.27 -12.07
N ALA A 25 8.31 6.44 -11.97
CA ALA A 25 8.15 7.16 -10.72
C ALA A 25 6.89 6.75 -10.00
N PHE A 26 6.96 6.69 -8.67
CA PHE A 26 5.81 6.43 -7.81
C PHE A 26 5.94 7.17 -6.48
N ALA A 27 4.82 7.34 -5.80
CA ALA A 27 4.75 7.99 -4.51
C ALA A 27 4.33 7.01 -3.43
N ILE A 28 4.94 7.11 -2.26
CA ILE A 28 4.54 6.39 -1.06
C ILE A 28 4.23 7.41 0.03
N SER A 29 3.06 7.27 0.65
CA SER A 29 2.62 8.12 1.75
C SER A 29 2.39 7.27 2.99
N PHE A 30 2.85 7.74 4.15
CA PHE A 30 2.53 7.16 5.44
C PHE A 30 1.58 8.09 6.18
N VAL A 31 0.47 7.54 6.69
CA VAL A 31 -0.54 8.27 7.47
C VAL A 31 -0.47 7.81 8.91
N GLY A 32 -0.21 8.75 9.84
CA GLY A 32 -0.19 8.47 11.26
C GLY A 32 1.03 7.68 11.75
N TYR A 33 2.12 7.69 10.98
CA TYR A 33 3.40 7.09 11.38
C TYR A 33 4.38 8.20 11.78
N ASP A 34 5.17 7.98 12.84
CA ASP A 34 6.22 8.92 13.24
C ASP A 34 7.43 8.85 12.32
N ASP A 35 7.78 7.65 11.87
CA ASP A 35 8.95 7.42 11.00
C ASP A 35 8.71 6.19 10.12
N GLY A 36 7.68 6.25 9.28
CA GLY A 36 7.29 5.13 8.41
C GLY A 36 8.39 4.75 7.41
N PHE A 37 9.08 5.73 6.85
CA PHE A 37 10.12 5.49 5.85
C PHE A 37 11.36 4.78 6.40
N ARG A 38 11.48 4.65 7.71
CA ARG A 38 12.50 3.80 8.34
C ARG A 38 12.41 2.36 7.86
N MET A 39 11.21 1.87 7.53
CA MET A 39 10.99 0.53 6.97
C MET A 39 11.46 0.40 5.52
N LEU A 40 11.74 1.50 4.84
CA LEU A 40 12.09 1.56 3.42
C LEU A 40 13.54 2.00 3.18
N LYS A 41 14.45 1.65 4.06
CA LYS A 41 15.88 2.00 3.92
C LYS A 41 16.47 1.49 2.62
N SER A 42 16.04 0.30 2.16
CA SER A 42 16.49 -0.30 0.90
C SER A 42 16.06 0.49 -0.33
N PHE A 43 15.03 1.34 -0.20
CA PHE A 43 14.55 2.18 -1.30
C PHE A 43 15.24 3.54 -1.37
N ARG A 44 16.07 3.92 -0.39
CA ARG A 44 16.76 5.21 -0.37
C ARG A 44 17.52 5.55 -1.66
N PRO A 45 18.23 4.59 -2.30
CA PRO A 45 18.91 4.89 -3.56
C PRO A 45 17.98 5.29 -4.70
N PHE A 46 16.70 4.96 -4.59
CA PHE A 46 15.68 5.25 -5.60
C PHE A 46 14.84 6.49 -5.27
N GLU A 47 15.10 7.13 -4.12
CA GLU A 47 14.34 8.31 -3.69
C GLU A 47 14.69 9.51 -4.57
N ARG A 48 13.64 10.26 -4.96
CA ARG A 48 13.75 11.52 -5.67
C ARG A 48 13.57 12.68 -4.71
N LYS A 49 14.39 13.72 -4.84
CA LYS A 49 14.35 14.92 -3.97
C LYS A 49 13.17 15.82 -4.26
N THR A 50 12.61 15.77 -5.47
CA THR A 50 11.47 16.58 -5.88
C THR A 50 10.45 15.71 -6.58
N ALA A 51 9.17 16.05 -6.34
CA ALA A 51 8.10 15.54 -7.17
C ALA A 51 8.32 16.07 -8.59
N ASP A 52 8.90 15.28 -9.45
CA ASP A 52 8.85 15.57 -10.87
C ASP A 52 7.38 15.72 -11.25
N LYS A 53 7.04 16.79 -11.97
CA LYS A 53 5.69 17.03 -12.49
C LYS A 53 5.31 16.03 -13.57
N GLY A 54 6.00 14.87 -13.60
CA GLY A 54 5.79 13.81 -14.54
C GLY A 54 4.74 12.82 -14.07
N PHE A 55 4.50 11.85 -14.91
CA PHE A 55 3.58 10.76 -14.68
C PHE A 55 4.02 9.90 -13.49
N LEU A 56 3.10 9.69 -12.54
CA LEU A 56 3.28 8.72 -11.47
C LEU A 56 2.62 7.40 -11.86
N LEU A 57 3.37 6.32 -11.77
CA LEU A 57 2.87 4.97 -12.03
C LEU A 57 1.77 4.62 -11.04
N PHE A 58 1.99 4.92 -9.75
CA PHE A 58 1.01 4.73 -8.70
C PHE A 58 1.30 5.63 -7.48
N THR A 59 0.31 5.76 -6.64
CA THR A 59 0.44 6.27 -5.28
C THR A 59 -0.01 5.19 -4.31
N LEU A 60 0.85 4.84 -3.36
CA LEU A 60 0.55 3.87 -2.31
C LEU A 60 0.50 4.59 -0.97
N THR A 61 -0.65 4.54 -0.32
CA THR A 61 -0.86 5.15 0.99
C THR A 61 -0.90 4.09 2.08
N ILE A 62 0.05 4.16 3.01
CA ILE A 62 0.11 3.27 4.16
C ILE A 62 -0.68 3.90 5.29
N ASP A 63 -1.83 3.33 5.57
CA ASP A 63 -2.75 3.77 6.61
C ASP A 63 -3.34 2.54 7.31
N ASP A 64 -2.95 2.32 8.55
CA ASP A 64 -3.35 1.13 9.31
C ASP A 64 -4.84 1.13 9.68
N SER A 65 -5.55 2.24 9.44
CA SER A 65 -7.01 2.29 9.58
C SER A 65 -7.76 1.69 8.39
N THR A 66 -7.05 1.36 7.30
CA THR A 66 -7.65 0.68 6.14
C THR A 66 -8.25 -0.66 6.58
N ARG A 67 -9.47 -0.93 6.14
CA ARG A 67 -10.23 -2.13 6.52
C ARG A 67 -10.58 -2.95 5.27
N PRO A 68 -10.75 -4.26 5.43
CA PRO A 68 -11.20 -5.12 4.33
C PRO A 68 -12.53 -4.65 3.77
N VAL A 69 -12.68 -4.78 2.47
CA VAL A 69 -13.97 -4.57 1.80
C VAL A 69 -14.94 -5.66 2.27
N ALA A 70 -16.19 -5.30 2.47
CA ALA A 70 -17.23 -6.24 2.91
C ALA A 70 -17.29 -7.47 1.99
N LYS A 71 -17.49 -8.65 2.58
CA LYS A 71 -17.48 -9.94 1.87
C LYS A 71 -18.46 -9.96 0.69
N GLU A 72 -19.60 -9.29 0.81
CA GLU A 72 -20.64 -9.22 -0.21
C GLU A 72 -20.23 -8.44 -1.45
N ARG A 73 -19.17 -7.61 -1.35
CA ARG A 73 -18.68 -6.75 -2.42
C ARG A 73 -17.34 -7.21 -2.98
N ARG A 74 -16.92 -8.45 -2.66
CA ARG A 74 -15.67 -9.01 -3.18
C ARG A 74 -15.83 -10.48 -3.50
N GLU A 75 -15.05 -10.94 -4.46
CA GLU A 75 -15.02 -12.33 -4.90
C GLU A 75 -13.60 -12.85 -4.89
N ARG A 76 -13.37 -13.99 -4.23
CA ARG A 76 -12.06 -14.65 -4.24
C ARG A 76 -11.75 -15.15 -5.65
N ILE A 77 -10.68 -14.66 -6.25
CA ILE A 77 -10.28 -15.06 -7.59
C ILE A 77 -8.98 -15.86 -7.63
N ARG A 78 -8.13 -15.70 -6.62
CA ARG A 78 -6.86 -16.40 -6.62
C ARG A 78 -6.25 -16.45 -5.22
N GLU A 79 -5.47 -17.50 -5.01
CA GLU A 79 -4.56 -17.63 -3.89
C GLU A 79 -3.26 -18.18 -4.46
N PHE A 80 -2.14 -17.54 -4.16
CA PHE A 80 -0.85 -18.03 -4.65
C PHE A 80 0.19 -18.03 -3.54
N GLU A 81 1.02 -19.06 -3.57
CA GLU A 81 2.14 -19.21 -2.66
C GLU A 81 3.42 -18.69 -3.30
N THR A 82 4.17 -17.94 -2.52
CA THR A 82 5.56 -17.60 -2.81
C THR A 82 6.42 -18.40 -1.83
N GLY A 83 7.71 -18.52 -2.09
CA GLY A 83 8.61 -19.20 -1.13
C GLY A 83 8.58 -18.61 0.29
N ASN A 84 8.04 -17.40 0.46
CA ASN A 84 8.06 -16.66 1.71
C ASN A 84 6.69 -16.46 2.34
N GLY A 85 5.62 -16.96 1.73
CA GLY A 85 4.26 -16.79 2.25
C GLY A 85 3.19 -17.00 1.20
N THR A 86 1.99 -16.53 1.52
CA THR A 86 0.80 -16.68 0.68
C THR A 86 0.13 -15.34 0.46
N THR A 87 -0.34 -15.09 -0.75
CA THR A 87 -1.14 -13.90 -1.06
C THR A 87 -2.52 -14.33 -1.57
N ILE A 88 -3.56 -13.76 -0.96
CA ILE A 88 -4.95 -14.00 -1.31
C ILE A 88 -5.47 -12.79 -2.08
N VAL A 89 -6.11 -13.04 -3.22
CA VAL A 89 -6.59 -11.97 -4.11
C VAL A 89 -8.10 -12.05 -4.25
N ASP A 90 -8.76 -10.94 -3.97
CA ASP A 90 -10.19 -10.77 -4.22
C ASP A 90 -10.41 -9.67 -5.26
N ARG A 91 -11.35 -9.90 -6.18
CA ARG A 91 -11.84 -8.86 -7.09
C ARG A 91 -12.94 -8.10 -6.39
N LEU A 92 -12.92 -6.77 -6.49
CA LEU A 92 -13.92 -5.91 -5.89
C LEU A 92 -15.02 -5.55 -6.90
N GLN A 93 -16.21 -5.29 -6.41
CA GLN A 93 -17.35 -4.88 -7.25
C GLN A 93 -17.06 -3.63 -8.10
N ASN A 94 -16.23 -2.72 -7.59
CA ASN A 94 -15.84 -1.49 -8.31
C ASN A 94 -14.78 -1.72 -9.39
N GLY A 95 -14.36 -2.96 -9.60
CA GLY A 95 -13.32 -3.31 -10.57
C GLY A 95 -11.90 -3.30 -10.00
N GLY A 96 -11.72 -2.88 -8.76
CA GLY A 96 -10.43 -2.94 -8.08
C GLY A 96 -10.14 -4.30 -7.48
N TYR A 97 -9.13 -4.37 -6.62
CA TYR A 97 -8.65 -5.62 -6.02
C TYR A 97 -8.32 -5.44 -4.54
N GLN A 98 -8.43 -6.54 -3.81
CA GLN A 98 -7.97 -6.63 -2.43
C GLN A 98 -6.98 -7.78 -2.31
N TYR A 99 -5.85 -7.51 -1.69
CA TYR A 99 -4.80 -8.50 -1.44
C TYR A 99 -4.57 -8.62 0.06
N ILE A 100 -4.53 -9.86 0.54
CA ILE A 100 -4.08 -10.17 1.90
C ILE A 100 -2.75 -10.88 1.77
N ILE A 101 -1.70 -10.25 2.28
CA ILE A 101 -0.33 -10.76 2.23
C ILE A 101 0.00 -11.41 3.57
N LYS A 102 0.29 -12.71 3.53
CA LYS A 102 0.64 -13.52 4.70
C LYS A 102 2.09 -13.98 4.64
N ASP A 103 2.74 -14.07 5.79
CA ASP A 103 4.08 -14.64 5.89
C ASP A 103 4.05 -16.17 5.86
N ILE A 104 5.22 -16.81 6.00
CA ILE A 104 5.35 -18.27 5.97
C ILE A 104 4.60 -18.96 7.11
N ASN A 105 4.32 -18.24 8.19
CA ASN A 105 3.55 -18.74 9.33
C ASN A 105 2.04 -18.49 9.18
N ALA A 106 1.59 -18.09 7.99
CA ALA A 106 0.21 -17.75 7.68
C ALA A 106 -0.34 -16.55 8.47
N ALA A 107 0.54 -15.70 9.01
CA ALA A 107 0.15 -14.47 9.70
C ALA A 107 -0.04 -13.34 8.70
N GLU A 108 -1.14 -12.60 8.83
CA GLU A 108 -1.40 -11.44 7.98
C GLU A 108 -0.41 -10.32 8.28
N CYS A 109 0.31 -9.88 7.25
CA CYS A 109 1.31 -8.83 7.33
C CYS A 109 0.86 -7.53 6.67
N ALA A 110 0.02 -7.62 5.65
CA ALA A 110 -0.53 -6.45 4.95
C ALA A 110 -1.88 -6.75 4.34
N LEU A 111 -2.72 -5.73 4.37
CA LEU A 111 -3.96 -5.64 3.59
C LEU A 111 -3.75 -4.55 2.55
N LEU A 112 -3.86 -4.89 1.28
CA LEU A 112 -3.68 -3.95 0.17
C LEU A 112 -4.98 -3.86 -0.62
N ILE A 113 -5.46 -2.63 -0.80
CA ILE A 113 -6.65 -2.35 -1.62
C ILE A 113 -6.21 -1.46 -2.77
N ALA A 114 -6.41 -1.93 -4.00
CA ALA A 114 -6.01 -1.24 -5.21
C ALA A 114 -7.24 -0.85 -6.03
N ASP A 115 -7.19 0.31 -6.67
CA ASP A 115 -8.17 0.65 -7.68
C ASP A 115 -7.94 -0.14 -8.97
N LYS A 116 -8.84 0.02 -9.93
CA LYS A 116 -8.91 -0.79 -11.15
C LYS A 116 -7.60 -0.83 -11.94
N ASP A 117 -6.87 0.27 -12.00
CA ASP A 117 -5.61 0.38 -12.75
C ASP A 117 -4.38 0.46 -11.86
N PHE A 118 -4.53 0.22 -10.55
CA PHE A 118 -3.47 0.29 -9.55
C PHE A 118 -2.83 1.68 -9.40
N SER A 119 -3.50 2.74 -9.84
CA SER A 119 -3.00 4.11 -9.71
C SER A 119 -3.02 4.62 -8.28
N HIS A 120 -4.03 4.24 -7.51
CA HIS A 120 -4.22 4.63 -6.12
C HIS A 120 -4.48 3.40 -5.28
N CYS A 121 -3.59 3.14 -4.34
CA CYS A 121 -3.65 1.96 -3.49
C CYS A 121 -3.56 2.38 -2.02
N ALA A 122 -4.29 1.68 -1.17
CA ALA A 122 -4.22 1.83 0.28
C ALA A 122 -3.73 0.52 0.91
N CYS A 123 -2.90 0.64 1.95
CA CYS A 123 -2.32 -0.52 2.61
C CYS A 123 -2.34 -0.34 4.11
N ALA A 124 -2.80 -1.35 4.83
CA ALA A 124 -2.65 -1.47 6.28
C ALA A 124 -1.63 -2.55 6.59
N LEU A 125 -0.70 -2.24 7.51
CA LEU A 125 0.32 -3.19 7.94
C LEU A 125 -0.07 -3.82 9.27
N ARG A 126 0.34 -5.07 9.47
CA ARG A 126 -0.01 -5.87 10.65
C ARG A 126 1.21 -6.58 11.21
N GLY A 127 1.16 -6.83 12.51
CA GLY A 127 2.16 -7.63 13.20
C GLY A 127 3.34 -6.85 13.74
N ASN A 128 4.44 -7.56 14.01
CA ASN A 128 5.66 -6.95 14.52
C ASN A 128 6.45 -6.24 13.41
N VAL A 129 7.59 -5.66 13.75
CA VAL A 129 8.41 -4.87 12.81
C VAL A 129 8.81 -5.68 11.58
N LEU A 130 9.23 -6.94 11.75
CA LEU A 130 9.65 -7.80 10.65
C LEU A 130 8.47 -8.14 9.73
N MET A 131 7.32 -8.47 10.31
CA MET A 131 6.10 -8.77 9.56
C MET A 131 5.64 -7.54 8.75
N ARG A 132 5.66 -6.37 9.37
CA ARG A 132 5.24 -5.11 8.74
C ARG A 132 6.18 -4.74 7.59
N SER A 133 7.48 -4.88 7.79
CA SER A 133 8.46 -4.66 6.71
C SER A 133 8.28 -5.64 5.56
N PHE A 134 8.05 -6.91 5.85
CA PHE A 134 7.77 -7.93 4.84
C PHE A 134 6.50 -7.59 4.06
N GLY A 135 5.41 -7.25 4.75
CA GLY A 135 4.15 -6.88 4.12
C GLY A 135 4.28 -5.65 3.23
N LEU A 136 4.97 -4.63 3.71
CA LEU A 136 5.19 -3.39 2.96
C LEU A 136 6.01 -3.62 1.69
N ASN A 137 7.12 -4.33 1.78
CA ASN A 137 7.96 -4.61 0.61
C ASN A 137 7.20 -5.42 -0.43
N ASN A 138 6.45 -6.43 -0.01
CA ASN A 138 5.62 -7.22 -0.93
C ASN A 138 4.51 -6.40 -1.55
N ALA A 139 3.85 -5.52 -0.79
CA ALA A 139 2.82 -4.62 -1.31
C ALA A 139 3.38 -3.68 -2.38
N ILE A 140 4.53 -3.07 -2.15
CA ILE A 140 5.18 -2.19 -3.11
C ILE A 140 5.50 -2.93 -4.41
N MET A 141 6.14 -4.09 -4.31
CA MET A 141 6.50 -4.90 -5.47
C MET A 141 5.28 -5.32 -6.28
N LEU A 142 4.21 -5.70 -5.59
CA LEU A 142 2.97 -6.13 -6.20
C LEU A 142 2.31 -4.97 -6.96
N VAL A 143 2.18 -3.80 -6.33
CA VAL A 143 1.60 -2.62 -6.97
C VAL A 143 2.45 -2.16 -8.14
N TYR A 144 3.77 -2.13 -7.99
CA TYR A 144 4.68 -1.75 -9.07
C TYR A 144 4.48 -2.65 -10.30
N ALA A 145 4.44 -3.95 -10.10
CA ALA A 145 4.28 -4.91 -11.20
C ALA A 145 2.91 -4.77 -11.89
N PHE A 146 1.83 -4.72 -11.13
CA PHE A 146 0.48 -4.66 -11.71
C PHE A 146 0.15 -3.29 -12.28
N ALA A 147 0.57 -2.20 -11.65
CA ALA A 147 0.40 -0.86 -12.21
C ALA A 147 1.16 -0.72 -13.53
N GLY A 148 2.38 -1.24 -13.59
CA GLY A 148 3.19 -1.24 -14.80
C GLY A 148 2.54 -2.06 -15.92
N ALA A 149 2.07 -3.27 -15.61
CA ALA A 149 1.37 -4.13 -16.57
C ALA A 149 0.09 -3.47 -17.09
N SER A 150 -0.70 -2.87 -16.19
CA SER A 150 -1.95 -2.16 -16.53
C SER A 150 -1.72 -1.00 -17.51
N LYS A 151 -0.57 -0.34 -17.41
CA LYS A 151 -0.22 0.83 -18.25
C LYS A 151 0.67 0.48 -19.43
N GLY A 152 0.98 -0.81 -19.64
CA GLY A 152 1.81 -1.27 -20.75
C GLY A 152 3.28 -0.85 -20.65
N THR A 153 3.78 -0.56 -19.44
CA THR A 153 5.16 -0.10 -19.20
C THR A 153 6.09 -1.20 -18.71
N VAL A 154 5.52 -2.32 -18.30
CA VAL A 154 6.25 -3.49 -17.78
C VAL A 154 5.79 -4.76 -18.47
#